data_549df422acaff29d5b79690c607555b6
#
_entry.id   549df422acaff29d5b79690c607555b6
#
_cell.length_a   1.000
_cell.length_b   1.000
_cell.length_c   1.000
_cell.angle_alpha   90.00
_cell.angle_beta   90.00
_cell.angle_gamma   90.00
#
_symmetry.space_group_name_H-M   'P 1'
#
loop_
_entity.id
_entity.type
_entity.pdbx_description
1 polymer ?
#
loop_
_entity_poly.entity_id
_entity_poly.type
_entity_poly.pdbx_seq_one_letter_code
_entity_poly.pdbx_strand_id
1 'polypeptide(L)'
;MIANFSIVIPAKNEAKGLTQILPDLKAMYPSVEIIIVDDGSIDETREVALSFNAKVISHPYSKGNGASIKTGLRAATGTIVVCMDADGQHRPEDIMLLLEKLNEGCGFDMVVGARDNAGQANVHRSFANGFYNKFASWMVGHKIDDLTSGFRAVRREKFLEFISLLPNKFSYPTTITMSFFRSGYSVAYVPIAVQKRVAGTQSHVRLVADGIRFLIIIFKIGTLFSPLKLFAPISILLFFSGIGYYLYTYL
;
A
#
# COMPACT_ATOMS: atom_id res chain seq x y z
N MET A 1 24.09 12.44 3.60
CA MET A 1 23.33 13.11 2.52
C MET A 1 21.98 12.43 2.45
N ILE A 2 20.88 13.20 2.52
CA ILE A 2 19.53 12.67 2.33
C ILE A 2 19.47 12.15 0.88
N ALA A 3 19.08 10.89 0.70
CA ALA A 3 18.95 10.30 -0.63
C ALA A 3 17.96 11.13 -1.47
N ASN A 4 18.20 11.22 -2.78
CA ASN A 4 17.28 11.88 -3.71
C ASN A 4 15.96 11.08 -3.73
N PHE A 5 14.86 11.67 -3.25
CA PHE A 5 13.55 11.03 -3.21
C PHE A 5 12.45 11.92 -3.77
N SER A 6 11.38 11.28 -4.22
CA SER A 6 10.14 11.94 -4.65
C SER A 6 9.00 11.50 -3.74
N ILE A 7 8.06 12.39 -3.45
CA ILE A 7 6.83 12.07 -2.71
C ILE A 7 5.70 11.96 -3.74
N VAL A 8 4.99 10.83 -3.73
CA VAL A 8 3.83 10.57 -4.61
C VAL A 8 2.58 10.47 -3.78
N ILE A 9 1.63 11.35 -4.05
CA ILE A 9 0.37 11.48 -3.33
C ILE A 9 -0.79 11.31 -4.32
N PRO A 10 -1.49 10.17 -4.32
CA PRO A 10 -2.74 10.03 -5.04
C PRO A 10 -3.83 10.82 -4.33
N ALA A 11 -4.60 11.61 -5.07
CA ALA A 11 -5.66 12.44 -4.52
C ALA A 11 -6.94 12.32 -5.36
N LYS A 12 -8.08 12.28 -4.71
CA LYS A 12 -9.40 12.36 -5.33
C LYS A 12 -10.38 13.01 -4.38
N ASN A 13 -10.79 14.24 -4.68
CA ASN A 13 -11.64 15.07 -3.82
C ASN A 13 -11.03 15.23 -2.41
N GLU A 14 -9.76 15.58 -2.36
CA GLU A 14 -8.97 15.71 -1.13
C GLU A 14 -8.37 17.12 -0.99
N ALA A 15 -9.05 18.17 -1.49
CA ALA A 15 -8.61 19.55 -1.39
C ALA A 15 -8.28 19.95 0.05
N LYS A 16 -9.14 19.58 1.02
CA LYS A 16 -8.94 19.86 2.45
C LYS A 16 -7.73 19.14 3.03
N GLY A 17 -7.54 17.87 2.69
CA GLY A 17 -6.39 17.10 3.16
C GLY A 17 -5.08 17.67 2.62
N LEU A 18 -5.03 18.01 1.32
CA LEU A 18 -3.86 18.65 0.71
C LEU A 18 -3.54 20.00 1.32
N THR A 19 -4.54 20.84 1.62
CA THR A 19 -4.34 22.14 2.29
C THR A 19 -3.69 21.97 3.67
N GLN A 20 -3.95 20.86 4.35
CA GLN A 20 -3.35 20.57 5.65
C GLN A 20 -1.91 20.06 5.54
N ILE A 21 -1.61 19.15 4.61
CA ILE A 21 -0.31 18.45 4.58
C ILE A 21 0.74 19.16 3.72
N LEU A 22 0.35 19.87 2.66
CA LEU A 22 1.31 20.47 1.72
C LEU A 22 2.17 21.58 2.33
N PRO A 23 1.65 22.47 3.22
CA PRO A 23 2.48 23.47 3.90
C PRO A 23 3.64 22.82 4.65
N ASP A 24 3.36 21.81 5.47
CA ASP A 24 4.38 21.11 6.27
C ASP A 24 5.36 20.35 5.39
N LEU A 25 4.87 19.66 4.35
CA LEU A 25 5.73 18.98 3.37
C LEU A 25 6.68 19.94 2.67
N LYS A 26 6.21 21.12 2.26
CA LYS A 26 7.06 22.13 1.62
C LYS A 26 8.04 22.81 2.57
N ALA A 27 7.63 23.02 3.81
CA ALA A 27 8.52 23.56 4.85
C ALA A 27 9.65 22.58 5.21
N MET A 28 9.31 21.31 5.38
CA MET A 28 10.28 20.27 5.77
C MET A 28 11.16 19.80 4.61
N TYR A 29 10.60 19.78 3.39
CA TYR A 29 11.25 19.21 2.20
C TYR A 29 11.20 20.18 1.00
N PRO A 30 11.79 21.39 1.12
CA PRO A 30 11.65 22.46 0.11
C PRO A 30 12.19 22.08 -1.27
N SER A 31 13.20 21.23 -1.34
CA SER A 31 13.85 20.80 -2.59
C SER A 31 13.37 19.45 -3.10
N VAL A 32 12.41 18.81 -2.43
CA VAL A 32 11.92 17.49 -2.81
C VAL A 32 10.82 17.60 -3.85
N GLU A 33 10.87 16.71 -4.84
CA GLU A 33 9.81 16.57 -5.83
C GLU A 33 8.54 16.02 -5.18
N ILE A 34 7.46 16.82 -5.13
CA ILE A 34 6.14 16.40 -4.66
C ILE A 34 5.23 16.26 -5.88
N ILE A 35 4.74 15.05 -6.11
CA ILE A 35 3.88 14.69 -7.24
C ILE A 35 2.49 14.36 -6.71
N ILE A 36 1.53 15.20 -7.05
CA ILE A 36 0.12 14.94 -6.77
C ILE A 36 -0.51 14.34 -8.03
N VAL A 37 -1.08 13.15 -7.89
CA VAL A 37 -1.84 12.53 -8.97
C VAL A 37 -3.32 12.68 -8.68
N ASP A 38 -3.94 13.64 -9.34
CA ASP A 38 -5.35 13.92 -9.25
C ASP A 38 -6.16 12.91 -10.08
N ASP A 39 -6.91 12.05 -9.42
CA ASP A 39 -7.67 10.96 -10.03
C ASP A 39 -9.07 11.40 -10.46
N GLY A 40 -9.14 12.50 -11.21
CA GLY A 40 -10.38 13.05 -11.73
C GLY A 40 -11.25 13.62 -10.61
N SER A 41 -10.70 14.50 -9.80
CA SER A 41 -11.44 15.24 -8.79
C SER A 41 -12.44 16.22 -9.41
N ILE A 42 -13.48 16.53 -8.65
CA ILE A 42 -14.52 17.51 -9.01
C ILE A 42 -14.53 18.72 -8.05
N ASP A 43 -13.65 18.68 -7.04
CA ASP A 43 -13.41 19.77 -6.09
C ASP A 43 -12.09 20.50 -6.44
N GLU A 44 -11.66 21.40 -5.58
CA GLU A 44 -10.46 22.24 -5.76
C GLU A 44 -9.14 21.50 -5.50
N THR A 45 -9.12 20.16 -5.53
CA THR A 45 -7.92 19.34 -5.27
C THR A 45 -6.74 19.74 -6.14
N ARG A 46 -6.98 19.94 -7.43
CA ARG A 46 -5.95 20.30 -8.41
C ARG A 46 -5.41 21.70 -8.16
N GLU A 47 -6.30 22.67 -7.95
CA GLU A 47 -5.97 24.09 -7.71
C GLU A 47 -5.15 24.26 -6.43
N VAL A 48 -5.54 23.56 -5.36
CA VAL A 48 -4.79 23.52 -4.10
C VAL A 48 -3.39 22.96 -4.33
N ALA A 49 -3.24 21.84 -5.01
CA ALA A 49 -1.94 21.27 -5.28
C ALA A 49 -1.02 22.22 -6.07
N LEU A 50 -1.54 22.90 -7.08
CA LEU A 50 -0.81 23.87 -7.90
C LEU A 50 -0.38 25.10 -7.08
N SER A 51 -1.21 25.58 -6.14
CA SER A 51 -0.89 26.75 -5.30
C SER A 51 0.34 26.52 -4.39
N PHE A 52 0.65 25.25 -4.07
CA PHE A 52 1.86 24.87 -3.33
C PHE A 52 3.03 24.45 -4.24
N ASN A 53 3.02 24.78 -5.54
CA ASN A 53 4.06 24.40 -6.48
C ASN A 53 4.36 22.90 -6.49
N ALA A 54 3.34 22.05 -6.33
CA ALA A 54 3.47 20.61 -6.54
C ALA A 54 3.37 20.28 -8.03
N LYS A 55 4.04 19.21 -8.46
CA LYS A 55 3.87 18.66 -9.80
C LYS A 55 2.54 17.91 -9.86
N VAL A 56 1.58 18.43 -10.62
CA VAL A 56 0.24 17.85 -10.71
C VAL A 56 0.09 17.07 -12.02
N ILE A 57 -0.42 15.85 -11.91
CA ILE A 57 -0.80 15.01 -13.06
C ILE A 57 -2.27 14.62 -12.88
N SER A 58 -3.14 15.11 -13.75
CA SER A 58 -4.57 14.83 -13.66
C SER A 58 -4.98 13.71 -14.61
N HIS A 59 -5.81 12.80 -14.11
CA HIS A 59 -6.51 11.82 -14.93
C HIS A 59 -7.82 12.42 -15.48
N PRO A 60 -8.22 12.11 -16.70
CA PRO A 60 -9.45 12.64 -17.29
C PRO A 60 -10.72 12.09 -16.61
N TYR A 61 -10.60 11.00 -15.88
CA TYR A 61 -11.64 10.36 -15.06
C TYR A 61 -10.96 9.48 -13.99
N SER A 62 -11.70 9.09 -12.96
CA SER A 62 -11.15 8.26 -11.89
C SER A 62 -10.75 6.87 -12.41
N LYS A 63 -9.45 6.60 -12.38
CA LYS A 63 -8.84 5.31 -12.73
C LYS A 63 -8.59 4.44 -11.49
N GLY A 64 -8.56 5.06 -10.32
CA GLY A 64 -8.36 4.43 -9.02
C GLY A 64 -6.96 4.65 -8.42
N ASN A 65 -6.85 4.45 -7.12
CA ASN A 65 -5.64 4.73 -6.33
C ASN A 65 -4.39 4.04 -6.90
N GLY A 66 -4.47 2.75 -7.22
CA GLY A 66 -3.32 2.04 -7.79
C GLY A 66 -2.89 2.59 -9.16
N ALA A 67 -3.83 3.08 -9.99
CA ALA A 67 -3.50 3.75 -11.24
C ALA A 67 -2.77 5.08 -10.99
N SER A 68 -3.19 5.83 -9.97
CA SER A 68 -2.55 7.09 -9.57
C SER A 68 -1.13 6.85 -9.05
N ILE A 69 -0.93 5.83 -8.23
CA ILE A 69 0.42 5.43 -7.79
C ILE A 69 1.30 5.05 -9.00
N LYS A 70 0.78 4.28 -9.96
CA LYS A 70 1.53 3.93 -11.19
C LYS A 70 1.92 5.16 -11.99
N THR A 71 1.01 6.13 -12.12
CA THR A 71 1.26 7.39 -12.82
C THR A 71 2.34 8.20 -12.10
N GLY A 72 2.21 8.39 -10.79
CA GLY A 72 3.20 9.10 -9.97
C GLY A 72 4.57 8.44 -9.98
N LEU A 73 4.63 7.10 -9.87
CA LEU A 73 5.87 6.33 -9.89
C LEU A 73 6.64 6.48 -11.22
N ARG A 74 5.92 6.52 -12.35
CA ARG A 74 6.53 6.77 -13.67
C ARG A 74 7.06 8.19 -13.81
N ALA A 75 6.39 9.16 -13.19
CA ALA A 75 6.74 10.58 -13.26
C ALA A 75 7.80 11.00 -12.24
N ALA A 76 8.05 10.18 -11.22
CA ALA A 76 9.03 10.43 -10.17
C ALA A 76 10.45 10.37 -10.73
N THR A 77 11.31 11.27 -10.26
CA THR A 77 12.73 11.36 -10.65
C THR A 77 13.69 10.89 -9.56
N GLY A 78 13.22 10.85 -8.31
CA GLY A 78 14.02 10.39 -7.18
C GLY A 78 14.36 8.90 -7.25
N THR A 79 15.50 8.52 -6.69
CA THR A 79 15.92 7.10 -6.56
C THR A 79 15.06 6.33 -5.56
N ILE A 80 14.43 7.06 -4.63
CA ILE A 80 13.46 6.54 -3.65
C ILE A 80 12.13 7.23 -3.91
N VAL A 81 11.04 6.48 -3.82
CA VAL A 81 9.68 7.03 -3.85
C VAL A 81 9.02 6.82 -2.49
N VAL A 82 8.53 7.90 -1.92
CA VAL A 82 7.66 7.87 -0.75
C VAL A 82 6.21 7.99 -1.22
N CYS A 83 5.41 6.97 -0.98
CA CYS A 83 3.97 7.02 -1.20
C CYS A 83 3.29 7.48 0.08
N MET A 84 2.35 8.42 -0.03
CA MET A 84 1.61 8.99 1.10
C MET A 84 0.17 9.29 0.65
N ASP A 85 -0.82 9.03 1.52
CA ASP A 85 -2.21 9.36 1.22
C ASP A 85 -2.50 10.86 1.45
N ALA A 86 -3.46 11.43 0.69
CA ALA A 86 -3.80 12.86 0.72
C ALA A 86 -4.72 13.25 1.88
N ASP A 87 -5.20 12.31 2.70
CA ASP A 87 -6.27 12.49 3.68
C ASP A 87 -5.83 13.06 5.04
N GLY A 88 -4.57 13.44 5.16
CA GLY A 88 -3.99 14.03 6.37
C GLY A 88 -3.75 13.04 7.52
N GLN A 89 -3.90 11.74 7.30
CA GLN A 89 -3.67 10.75 8.35
C GLN A 89 -2.18 10.48 8.63
N HIS A 90 -1.30 10.70 7.66
CA HIS A 90 0.14 10.49 7.79
C HIS A 90 0.85 11.81 8.06
N ARG A 91 1.80 11.77 8.98
CA ARG A 91 2.58 12.94 9.38
C ARG A 91 3.79 13.10 8.46
N PRO A 92 4.06 14.32 7.93
CA PRO A 92 5.26 14.58 7.14
C PRO A 92 6.57 14.20 7.83
N GLU A 93 6.64 14.35 9.17
CA GLU A 93 7.82 14.02 9.98
C GLU A 93 8.19 12.54 9.91
N ASP A 94 7.18 11.66 9.79
CA ASP A 94 7.39 10.22 9.74
C ASP A 94 8.09 9.75 8.45
N ILE A 95 8.16 10.60 7.41
CA ILE A 95 8.92 10.32 6.18
C ILE A 95 10.39 10.05 6.50
N MET A 96 10.99 10.84 7.39
CA MET A 96 12.39 10.64 7.77
C MET A 96 12.63 9.30 8.44
N LEU A 97 11.70 8.84 9.28
CA LEU A 97 11.78 7.51 9.92
C LEU A 97 11.81 6.39 8.87
N LEU A 98 11.00 6.51 7.81
CA LEU A 98 11.00 5.54 6.71
C LEU A 98 12.33 5.57 5.94
N LEU A 99 12.86 6.76 5.64
CA LEU A 99 14.09 6.93 4.86
C LEU A 99 15.33 6.47 5.65
N GLU A 100 15.40 6.77 6.95
CA GLU A 100 16.45 6.30 7.83
C GLU A 100 16.46 4.78 7.91
N LYS A 101 15.29 4.17 8.15
CA LYS A 101 15.16 2.71 8.17
C LYS A 101 15.50 2.08 6.82
N LEU A 102 15.15 2.71 5.70
CA LEU A 102 15.45 2.22 4.35
C LEU A 102 16.97 2.11 4.11
N ASN A 103 17.76 2.96 4.73
CA ASN A 103 19.20 3.02 4.56
C ASN A 103 19.98 2.38 5.73
N GLU A 104 19.30 1.82 6.72
CA GLU A 104 19.94 1.19 7.89
C GLU A 104 20.70 -0.09 7.50
N GLY A 105 21.92 -0.23 7.98
CA GLY A 105 22.78 -1.39 7.72
C GLY A 105 23.10 -1.56 6.24
N CYS A 106 22.77 -2.74 5.68
CA CYS A 106 22.91 -3.00 4.25
C CYS A 106 21.80 -2.35 3.40
N GLY A 107 20.83 -1.69 4.04
CA GLY A 107 19.67 -1.07 3.42
C GLY A 107 18.55 -2.05 3.14
N PHE A 108 17.33 -1.48 3.10
CA PHE A 108 16.12 -2.20 2.70
C PHE A 108 15.67 -1.74 1.30
N ASP A 109 14.88 -2.58 0.62
CA ASP A 109 14.30 -2.24 -0.68
C ASP A 109 12.97 -1.50 -0.52
N MET A 110 12.25 -1.80 0.58
CA MET A 110 11.00 -1.13 0.94
C MET A 110 10.87 -1.02 2.47
N VAL A 111 10.38 0.12 2.94
CA VAL A 111 9.98 0.33 4.34
C VAL A 111 8.52 0.77 4.38
N VAL A 112 7.72 0.15 5.22
CA VAL A 112 6.30 0.43 5.38
C VAL A 112 6.05 1.03 6.76
N GLY A 113 5.34 2.14 6.80
CA GLY A 113 4.80 2.71 8.03
C GLY A 113 3.65 1.83 8.54
N ALA A 114 3.90 1.05 9.57
CA ALA A 114 2.91 0.17 10.18
C ALA A 114 2.10 0.95 11.22
N ARG A 115 0.78 0.92 11.07
CA ARG A 115 -0.14 1.59 12.00
C ARG A 115 -0.19 0.84 13.33
N ASP A 116 -0.04 1.58 14.42
CA ASP A 116 -0.17 1.00 15.75
C ASP A 116 -1.63 0.54 15.99
N ASN A 117 -1.77 -0.68 16.54
CA ASN A 117 -3.09 -1.28 16.82
C ASN A 117 -3.91 -0.48 17.85
N ALA A 118 -3.26 0.36 18.67
CA ALA A 118 -3.91 1.19 19.67
C ALA A 118 -4.77 2.33 19.08
N GLY A 119 -4.53 2.73 17.82
CA GLY A 119 -5.28 3.79 17.13
C GLY A 119 -6.45 3.30 16.26
N GLN A 120 -6.67 1.99 16.14
CA GLN A 120 -7.77 1.46 15.33
C GLN A 120 -9.11 1.55 16.04
N ALA A 121 -9.91 2.56 15.71
CA ALA A 121 -11.20 2.87 16.32
C ALA A 121 -12.29 1.78 16.17
N ASN A 122 -12.01 0.62 15.55
CA ASN A 122 -12.96 -0.46 15.32
C ASN A 122 -12.31 -1.84 15.53
N VAL A 123 -12.71 -2.54 16.59
CA VAL A 123 -12.26 -3.90 16.94
C VAL A 123 -12.44 -4.89 15.77
N HIS A 124 -13.55 -4.81 15.03
CA HIS A 124 -13.79 -5.66 13.85
C HIS A 124 -12.79 -5.42 12.72
N ARG A 125 -12.36 -4.18 12.51
CA ARG A 125 -11.37 -3.83 11.51
C ARG A 125 -9.97 -4.30 11.88
N SER A 126 -9.63 -4.21 13.17
CA SER A 126 -8.37 -4.72 13.71
C SER A 126 -8.28 -6.25 13.58
N PHE A 127 -9.35 -6.98 13.90
CA PHE A 127 -9.41 -8.43 13.75
C PHE A 127 -9.27 -8.87 12.28
N ALA A 128 -9.99 -8.23 11.38
CA ALA A 128 -9.89 -8.51 9.94
C ALA A 128 -8.48 -8.25 9.40
N ASN A 129 -7.87 -7.11 9.75
CA ASN A 129 -6.50 -6.80 9.36
C ASN A 129 -5.50 -7.82 9.92
N GLY A 130 -5.66 -8.23 11.17
CA GLY A 130 -4.83 -9.29 11.79
C GLY A 130 -4.92 -10.62 11.03
N PHE A 131 -6.12 -11.02 10.60
CA PHE A 131 -6.31 -12.22 9.79
C PHE A 131 -5.62 -12.10 8.42
N TYR A 132 -5.79 -10.96 7.71
CA TYR A 132 -5.15 -10.76 6.40
C TYR A 132 -3.63 -10.70 6.51
N ASN A 133 -3.09 -10.02 7.52
CA ASN A 133 -1.65 -9.97 7.78
C ASN A 133 -1.10 -11.38 8.05
N LYS A 134 -1.77 -12.20 8.88
CA LYS A 134 -1.35 -13.56 9.20
C LYS A 134 -1.42 -14.48 7.98
N PHE A 135 -2.48 -14.39 7.19
CA PHE A 135 -2.63 -15.19 5.99
C PHE A 135 -1.58 -14.81 4.93
N ALA A 136 -1.37 -13.53 4.69
CA ALA A 136 -0.33 -13.05 3.79
C ALA A 136 1.08 -13.44 4.28
N SER A 137 1.35 -13.34 5.60
CA SER A 137 2.62 -13.77 6.20
C SER A 137 2.90 -15.25 5.96
N TRP A 138 1.88 -16.10 6.14
CA TRP A 138 1.99 -17.52 5.82
C TRP A 138 2.31 -17.75 4.34
N MET A 139 1.65 -17.01 3.45
CA MET A 139 1.87 -17.13 2.00
C MET A 139 3.29 -16.74 1.60
N VAL A 140 3.80 -15.64 2.12
CA VAL A 140 5.14 -15.14 1.74
C VAL A 140 6.27 -15.76 2.55
N GLY A 141 5.99 -16.32 3.72
CA GLY A 141 6.99 -16.90 4.63
C GLY A 141 7.71 -15.89 5.50
N HIS A 142 7.25 -14.65 5.55
CA HIS A 142 7.80 -13.55 6.34
C HIS A 142 6.70 -12.85 7.12
N LYS A 143 7.04 -12.29 8.29
CA LYS A 143 6.09 -11.52 9.09
C LYS A 143 5.69 -10.22 8.40
N ILE A 144 4.40 -9.98 8.29
CA ILE A 144 3.80 -8.75 7.77
C ILE A 144 3.08 -8.06 8.92
N ASP A 145 3.53 -6.86 9.28
CA ASP A 145 2.94 -6.09 10.38
C ASP A 145 1.75 -5.25 9.90
N ASP A 146 1.82 -4.64 8.72
CA ASP A 146 0.69 -3.95 8.07
C ASP A 146 0.71 -4.16 6.55
N LEU A 147 -0.24 -4.95 6.06
CA LEU A 147 -0.38 -5.29 4.64
C LEU A 147 -1.01 -4.15 3.83
N THR A 148 -1.76 -3.27 4.49
CA THR A 148 -2.68 -2.33 3.83
C THR A 148 -2.23 -0.88 3.88
N SER A 149 -1.17 -0.56 4.62
CA SER A 149 -0.65 0.80 4.71
C SER A 149 -0.18 1.32 3.35
N GLY A 150 -0.71 2.48 2.94
CA GLY A 150 -0.26 3.22 1.76
C GLY A 150 1.05 3.99 1.98
N PHE A 151 1.40 4.26 3.23
CA PHE A 151 2.57 5.04 3.59
C PHE A 151 3.84 4.19 3.59
N ARG A 152 4.70 4.43 2.62
CA ARG A 152 5.91 3.63 2.42
C ARG A 152 7.00 4.35 1.65
N ALA A 153 8.25 4.05 1.98
CA ALA A 153 9.41 4.43 1.19
C ALA A 153 9.93 3.20 0.43
N VAL A 154 10.18 3.34 -0.87
CA VAL A 154 10.57 2.22 -1.73
C VAL A 154 11.66 2.66 -2.69
N ARG A 155 12.65 1.83 -2.94
CA ARG A 155 13.62 2.03 -4.03
C ARG A 155 12.88 1.99 -5.35
N ARG A 156 12.91 3.13 -6.07
CA ARG A 156 12.07 3.35 -7.27
C ARG A 156 12.27 2.29 -8.33
N GLU A 157 13.49 1.92 -8.62
CA GLU A 157 13.84 0.89 -9.61
C GLU A 157 13.14 -0.44 -9.28
N LYS A 158 13.26 -0.90 -8.03
CA LYS A 158 12.61 -2.12 -7.55
C LYS A 158 11.08 -2.06 -7.62
N PHE A 159 10.51 -0.90 -7.34
CA PHE A 159 9.06 -0.72 -7.42
C PHE A 159 8.56 -0.82 -8.87
N LEU A 160 9.31 -0.26 -9.82
CA LEU A 160 8.96 -0.26 -11.23
C LEU A 160 8.88 -1.67 -11.83
N GLU A 161 9.64 -2.63 -11.32
CA GLU A 161 9.60 -4.04 -11.77
C GLU A 161 8.19 -4.65 -11.64
N PHE A 162 7.44 -4.22 -10.61
CA PHE A 162 6.12 -4.76 -10.31
C PHE A 162 4.96 -3.88 -10.77
N ILE A 163 5.23 -2.80 -11.49
CA ILE A 163 4.20 -1.81 -11.85
C ILE A 163 3.05 -2.42 -12.66
N SER A 164 3.33 -3.41 -13.49
CA SER A 164 2.35 -4.14 -14.29
C SER A 164 1.44 -5.04 -13.44
N LEU A 165 1.91 -5.54 -12.30
CA LEU A 165 1.15 -6.40 -11.41
C LEU A 165 0.18 -5.61 -10.52
N LEU A 166 0.43 -4.31 -10.32
CA LEU A 166 -0.41 -3.49 -9.45
C LEU A 166 -1.81 -3.34 -10.03
N PRO A 167 -2.86 -3.57 -9.23
CA PRO A 167 -4.23 -3.30 -9.66
C PRO A 167 -4.43 -1.79 -9.87
N ASN A 168 -5.32 -1.39 -10.75
CA ASN A 168 -5.63 0.03 -10.94
C ASN A 168 -6.41 0.64 -9.76
N LYS A 169 -7.27 -0.16 -9.15
CA LYS A 169 -8.12 0.29 -8.03
C LYS A 169 -7.49 -0.11 -6.69
N PHE A 170 -8.12 -1.02 -5.99
CA PHE A 170 -7.76 -1.49 -4.66
C PHE A 170 -7.14 -2.90 -4.78
N SER A 171 -6.13 -3.39 -4.06
CA SER A 171 -5.21 -2.71 -3.16
C SER A 171 -3.79 -2.86 -3.68
N TYR A 172 -3.17 -1.77 -4.13
CA TYR A 172 -1.78 -1.81 -4.54
C TYR A 172 -0.82 -2.13 -3.38
N PRO A 173 -1.07 -1.67 -2.12
CA PRO A 173 -0.18 -1.96 -1.00
C PRO A 173 0.01 -3.46 -0.74
N THR A 174 -1.08 -4.21 -0.75
CA THR A 174 -1.07 -5.66 -0.59
C THR A 174 -0.26 -6.34 -1.70
N THR A 175 -0.52 -5.95 -2.94
CA THR A 175 0.15 -6.54 -4.11
C THR A 175 1.66 -6.32 -4.05
N ILE A 176 2.11 -5.08 -3.86
CA ILE A 176 3.54 -4.76 -3.87
C ILE A 176 4.27 -5.41 -2.68
N THR A 177 3.69 -5.38 -1.47
CA THR A 177 4.32 -5.99 -0.28
C THR A 177 4.56 -7.48 -0.48
N MET A 178 3.54 -8.21 -0.94
CA MET A 178 3.67 -9.64 -1.17
C MET A 178 4.65 -9.95 -2.33
N SER A 179 4.62 -9.16 -3.39
CA SER A 179 5.54 -9.31 -4.53
C SER A 179 6.99 -9.10 -4.10
N PHE A 180 7.29 -8.09 -3.30
CA PHE A 180 8.64 -7.83 -2.79
C PHE A 180 9.18 -9.02 -2.00
N PHE A 181 8.44 -9.50 -1.00
CA PHE A 181 8.86 -10.66 -0.22
C PHE A 181 9.08 -11.91 -1.09
N ARG A 182 8.18 -12.14 -2.06
CA ARG A 182 8.27 -13.33 -2.93
C ARG A 182 9.38 -13.27 -3.96
N SER A 183 9.84 -12.08 -4.31
CA SER A 183 10.97 -11.86 -5.22
C SER A 183 12.31 -11.72 -4.49
N GLY A 184 12.33 -11.93 -3.17
CA GLY A 184 13.55 -11.89 -2.37
C GLY A 184 14.02 -10.49 -1.99
N TYR A 185 13.17 -9.46 -2.17
CA TYR A 185 13.48 -8.10 -1.73
C TYR A 185 13.25 -7.94 -0.23
N SER A 186 14.10 -7.10 0.39
CA SER A 186 14.07 -6.82 1.81
C SER A 186 12.99 -5.78 2.14
N VAL A 187 12.10 -6.13 3.09
CA VAL A 187 11.03 -5.25 3.56
C VAL A 187 11.12 -5.08 5.06
N ALA A 188 11.08 -3.83 5.52
CA ALA A 188 11.02 -3.51 6.94
C ALA A 188 9.75 -2.72 7.29
N TYR A 189 9.46 -2.64 8.57
CA TYR A 189 8.33 -1.90 9.13
C TYR A 189 8.82 -0.91 10.17
N VAL A 190 8.19 0.27 10.19
CA VAL A 190 8.38 1.30 11.22
C VAL A 190 7.02 1.61 11.81
N PRO A 191 6.85 1.54 13.14
CA PRO A 191 5.59 1.93 13.77
C PRO A 191 5.35 3.42 13.58
N ILE A 192 4.14 3.78 13.13
CA ILE A 192 3.71 5.17 12.93
C ILE A 192 2.40 5.43 13.67
N ALA A 193 2.30 6.65 14.21
CA ALA A 193 1.05 7.15 14.78
C ALA A 193 0.17 7.74 13.68
N VAL A 194 -1.04 7.22 13.53
CA VAL A 194 -2.00 7.73 12.53
C VAL A 194 -2.88 8.79 13.15
N GLN A 195 -2.97 9.94 12.52
CA GLN A 195 -3.86 11.03 12.91
C GLN A 195 -5.31 10.73 12.53
N LYS A 196 -6.24 11.42 13.19
CA LYS A 196 -7.63 11.39 12.76
C LYS A 196 -7.74 12.03 11.39
N ARG A 197 -8.48 11.41 10.49
CA ARG A 197 -8.76 11.95 9.17
C ARG A 197 -9.37 13.33 9.26
N VAL A 198 -9.03 14.21 8.32
CA VAL A 198 -9.59 15.57 8.24
C VAL A 198 -11.12 15.50 8.14
N ALA A 199 -11.79 16.33 8.94
CA ALA A 199 -13.25 16.37 8.96
C ALA A 199 -13.82 16.76 7.58
N GLY A 200 -14.76 15.96 7.08
CA GLY A 200 -15.40 16.18 5.77
C GLY A 200 -14.82 15.36 4.62
N THR A 201 -13.78 14.55 4.83
CA THR A 201 -13.32 13.55 3.86
C THR A 201 -14.02 12.22 4.09
N GLN A 202 -14.43 11.54 3.00
CA GLN A 202 -15.17 10.27 3.11
C GLN A 202 -14.25 9.05 2.98
N SER A 203 -14.45 8.06 3.84
CA SER A 203 -13.81 6.75 3.67
C SER A 203 -14.55 5.96 2.58
N HIS A 204 -13.89 5.68 1.48
CA HIS A 204 -14.43 4.85 0.39
C HIS A 204 -14.36 3.33 0.69
N VAL A 205 -13.91 2.92 1.88
CA VAL A 205 -13.73 1.52 2.25
C VAL A 205 -15.06 0.87 2.66
N ARG A 206 -15.48 -0.13 1.89
CA ARG A 206 -16.64 -0.99 2.19
C ARG A 206 -16.17 -2.27 2.87
N LEU A 207 -16.48 -2.44 4.17
CA LEU A 207 -15.89 -3.47 5.04
C LEU A 207 -15.96 -4.90 4.45
N VAL A 208 -17.11 -5.35 3.97
CA VAL A 208 -17.31 -6.71 3.45
C VAL A 208 -16.75 -6.84 2.02
N ALA A 209 -17.10 -5.90 1.13
CA ALA A 209 -16.68 -5.96 -0.26
C ALA A 209 -15.15 -5.86 -0.42
N ASP A 210 -14.52 -4.99 0.36
CA ASP A 210 -13.07 -4.84 0.32
C ASP A 210 -12.35 -5.97 1.05
N GLY A 211 -12.97 -6.56 2.07
CA GLY A 211 -12.48 -7.78 2.71
C GLY A 211 -12.37 -8.95 1.73
N ILE A 212 -13.41 -9.19 0.94
CA ILE A 212 -13.39 -10.22 -0.12
C ILE A 212 -12.31 -9.89 -1.17
N ARG A 213 -12.20 -8.62 -1.57
CA ARG A 213 -11.15 -8.18 -2.51
C ARG A 213 -9.74 -8.44 -1.98
N PHE A 214 -9.49 -8.22 -0.68
CA PHE A 214 -8.20 -8.56 -0.07
C PHE A 214 -7.89 -10.04 -0.21
N LEU A 215 -8.83 -10.91 0.13
CA LEU A 215 -8.64 -12.36 -0.01
C LEU A 215 -8.34 -12.75 -1.46
N ILE A 216 -9.08 -12.19 -2.41
CA ILE A 216 -8.86 -12.45 -3.85
C ILE A 216 -7.45 -12.00 -4.27
N ILE A 217 -6.97 -10.84 -3.79
CA ILE A 217 -5.63 -10.34 -4.12
C ILE A 217 -4.56 -11.25 -3.52
N ILE A 218 -4.68 -11.61 -2.23
CA ILE A 218 -3.73 -12.51 -1.56
C ILE A 218 -3.70 -13.85 -2.29
N PHE A 219 -4.86 -14.39 -2.64
CA PHE A 219 -4.97 -15.64 -3.39
C PHE A 219 -4.33 -15.52 -4.77
N LYS A 220 -4.61 -14.44 -5.52
CA LYS A 220 -4.04 -14.19 -6.85
C LYS A 220 -2.52 -14.11 -6.82
N ILE A 221 -1.96 -13.34 -5.89
CA ILE A 221 -0.51 -13.22 -5.74
C ILE A 221 0.09 -14.54 -5.22
N GLY A 222 -0.60 -15.19 -4.29
CA GLY A 222 -0.22 -16.52 -3.82
C GLY A 222 -0.17 -17.57 -4.93
N THR A 223 -1.15 -17.56 -5.83
CA THR A 223 -1.18 -18.46 -7.00
C THR A 223 -0.04 -18.16 -7.97
N LEU A 224 0.30 -16.88 -8.15
CA LEU A 224 1.38 -16.48 -9.05
C LEU A 224 2.76 -16.94 -8.55
N PHE A 225 3.02 -16.76 -7.25
CA PHE A 225 4.35 -16.99 -6.68
C PHE A 225 4.51 -18.31 -5.89
N SER A 226 3.41 -18.93 -5.44
CA SER A 226 3.43 -20.10 -4.56
C SER A 226 2.20 -20.98 -4.74
N PRO A 227 1.92 -21.47 -5.97
CA PRO A 227 0.70 -22.26 -6.24
C PRO A 227 0.60 -23.51 -5.36
N LEU A 228 1.70 -24.21 -5.10
CA LEU A 228 1.70 -25.43 -4.29
C LEU A 228 1.25 -25.19 -2.84
N LYS A 229 1.59 -24.04 -2.23
CA LYS A 229 1.11 -23.72 -0.88
C LYS A 229 -0.41 -23.62 -0.79
N LEU A 230 -1.06 -23.18 -1.87
CA LEU A 230 -2.51 -23.06 -1.94
C LEU A 230 -3.19 -24.36 -2.33
N PHE A 231 -2.71 -25.02 -3.37
CA PHE A 231 -3.42 -26.13 -3.98
C PHE A 231 -3.06 -27.49 -3.36
N ALA A 232 -1.83 -27.70 -2.89
CA ALA A 232 -1.45 -29.00 -2.33
C ALA A 232 -2.30 -29.41 -1.11
N PRO A 233 -2.57 -28.56 -0.11
CA PRO A 233 -3.44 -28.94 1.00
C PRO A 233 -4.85 -29.33 0.57
N ILE A 234 -5.41 -28.59 -0.39
CA ILE A 234 -6.75 -28.85 -0.93
C ILE A 234 -6.76 -30.17 -1.70
N SER A 235 -5.78 -30.40 -2.56
CA SER A 235 -5.64 -31.63 -3.34
C SER A 235 -5.47 -32.85 -2.43
N ILE A 236 -4.66 -32.77 -1.39
CA ILE A 236 -4.46 -33.82 -0.41
C ILE A 236 -5.77 -34.13 0.32
N LEU A 237 -6.50 -33.10 0.76
CA LEU A 237 -7.79 -33.26 1.43
C LEU A 237 -8.79 -33.97 0.53
N LEU A 238 -8.93 -33.53 -0.73
CA LEU A 238 -9.85 -34.12 -1.70
C LEU A 238 -9.46 -35.58 -2.02
N PHE A 239 -8.16 -35.86 -2.16
CA PHE A 239 -7.66 -37.20 -2.41
C PHE A 239 -8.04 -38.18 -1.27
N PHE A 240 -7.76 -37.83 -0.03
CA PHE A 240 -8.12 -38.66 1.12
C PHE A 240 -9.63 -38.76 1.34
N SER A 241 -10.39 -37.70 1.08
CA SER A 241 -11.85 -37.74 1.11
C SER A 241 -12.41 -38.68 0.05
N GLY A 242 -11.83 -38.68 -1.15
CA GLY A 242 -12.21 -39.62 -2.21
C GLY A 242 -11.94 -41.09 -1.86
N ILE A 243 -10.75 -41.33 -1.28
CA ILE A 243 -10.42 -42.69 -0.78
C ILE A 243 -11.40 -43.09 0.32
N GLY A 244 -11.66 -42.24 1.30
CA GLY A 244 -12.59 -42.55 2.39
C GLY A 244 -14.00 -42.84 1.90
N TYR A 245 -14.49 -42.05 0.92
CA TYR A 245 -15.79 -42.30 0.30
C TYR A 245 -15.81 -43.64 -0.46
N TYR A 246 -14.76 -43.97 -1.22
CA TYR A 246 -14.63 -45.23 -1.93
C TYR A 246 -14.68 -46.42 -0.97
N LEU A 247 -13.86 -46.38 0.12
CA LEU A 247 -13.85 -47.44 1.12
C LEU A 247 -15.22 -47.61 1.81
N TYR A 248 -15.89 -46.51 2.16
CA TYR A 248 -17.23 -46.54 2.76
C TYR A 248 -18.27 -47.15 1.84
N THR A 249 -18.15 -46.98 0.51
CA THR A 249 -19.17 -47.38 -0.45
C THR A 249 -18.98 -48.84 -0.90
N TYR A 250 -17.73 -49.35 -0.91
CA TYR A 250 -17.39 -50.65 -1.53
C TYR A 250 -16.79 -51.68 -0.57
N LEU A 251 -16.49 -51.29 0.67
CA LEU A 251 -16.15 -52.20 1.76
C LEU A 251 -17.22 -52.19 2.84
#